data_4e994838166a0e6b8dc151aebdef3b2a
#
_entry.id   4e994838166a0e6b8dc151aebdef3b2a
#
_cell.length_a   1.000
_cell.length_b   1.000
_cell.length_c   1.000
_cell.angle_alpha   90.00
_cell.angle_beta   90.00
_cell.angle_gamma   90.00
#
_symmetry.space_group_name_H-M   'P 1'
#
loop_
_entity.id
_entity.type
_entity.pdbx_description
1 polymer ?
#
loop_
_entity_poly.entity_id
_entity_poly.type
_entity_poly.pdbx_seq_one_letter_code
_entity_poly.pdbx_strand_id
1 'polypeptide(L)'
;MSEATFVTDYTGPEGLRTRGTVLVVPGRGESQATYERFGRRLAADSYRVRVLPGPVIAEADLVGSLERLAAQLAGAVAGIGIDGPVRPLVLVGSDAGAAALAALVAQSVTQSGGPDTPWWPQALVLAALPGYAARQAGSWDEELDVRTHCSVHRGVLSDDEFVQRGTLSALVPRALLDAAYGSTADVPQLLLVGDADPLADRDALTQAAKALPAARLVVVRGAHHDVLNDLQHRSVAAEVVTFLEALRNEPSLEPIVAVGSSAW
;
A
#
# COMPACT_ATOMS: atom_id res chain seq x y z
N MET A 1 9.35 -7.95 27.58
CA MET A 1 9.85 -6.66 27.09
C MET A 1 9.18 -6.44 25.75
N SER A 2 8.27 -5.50 25.61
CA SER A 2 7.63 -5.17 24.33
C SER A 2 8.71 -4.53 23.45
N GLU A 3 9.13 -5.19 22.38
CA GLU A 3 9.89 -4.54 21.32
C GLU A 3 9.06 -3.37 20.81
N ALA A 4 9.53 -2.16 21.05
CA ALA A 4 8.91 -0.97 20.48
C ALA A 4 8.95 -1.13 18.96
N THR A 5 7.79 -1.33 18.36
CA THR A 5 7.65 -1.41 16.90
C THR A 5 8.14 -0.08 16.34
N PHE A 6 9.34 -0.08 15.75
CA PHE A 6 9.93 1.13 15.20
C PHE A 6 9.09 1.53 13.97
N VAL A 7 8.53 2.73 14.01
CA VAL A 7 7.77 3.31 12.89
C VAL A 7 8.46 4.59 12.42
N THR A 8 8.37 4.90 11.13
CA THR A 8 8.89 6.15 10.57
C THR A 8 7.73 7.08 10.23
N ASP A 9 7.76 8.30 10.79
CA ASP A 9 6.73 9.31 10.63
C ASP A 9 7.15 10.44 9.69
N TYR A 10 6.22 10.85 8.82
CA TYR A 10 6.31 12.06 8.02
C TYR A 10 5.09 12.93 8.32
N THR A 11 5.34 14.17 8.74
CA THR A 11 4.30 15.13 9.12
C THR A 11 4.30 16.32 8.18
N GLY A 12 3.13 16.91 7.98
CA GLY A 12 2.97 18.11 7.15
C GLY A 12 3.71 19.32 7.69
N PRO A 13 3.75 20.42 6.91
CA PRO A 13 4.36 21.66 7.32
C PRO A 13 3.78 22.19 8.63
N GLU A 14 4.62 22.80 9.45
CA GLU A 14 4.22 23.38 10.73
C GLU A 14 3.13 24.46 10.51
N GLY A 15 2.16 24.50 11.40
CA GLY A 15 1.04 25.45 11.35
C GLY A 15 -0.09 25.05 10.41
N LEU A 16 0.06 24.01 9.60
CA LEU A 16 -1.02 23.50 8.75
C LEU A 16 -1.80 22.39 9.46
N ARG A 17 -3.11 22.39 9.26
CA ARG A 17 -3.99 21.35 9.79
C ARG A 17 -3.77 20.02 9.05
N THR A 18 -3.53 18.95 9.77
CA THR A 18 -3.48 17.60 9.21
C THR A 18 -4.81 17.25 8.54
N ARG A 19 -4.74 16.74 7.31
CA ARG A 19 -5.90 16.43 6.45
C ARG A 19 -6.38 14.99 6.57
N GLY A 20 -5.54 14.09 7.02
CA GLY A 20 -5.81 12.67 7.22
C GLY A 20 -4.56 11.92 7.64
N THR A 21 -4.73 10.64 7.95
CA THR A 21 -3.64 9.75 8.38
C THR A 21 -3.48 8.60 7.38
N VAL A 22 -2.25 8.32 6.99
CA VAL A 22 -1.88 7.25 6.08
C VAL A 22 -0.93 6.30 6.80
N LEU A 23 -1.29 5.03 6.91
CA LEU A 23 -0.41 3.97 7.39
C LEU A 23 0.10 3.17 6.19
N VAL A 24 1.41 3.04 6.06
CA VAL A 24 2.05 2.33 4.94
C VAL A 24 2.61 1.00 5.42
N VAL A 25 2.24 -0.07 4.75
CA VAL A 25 2.70 -1.44 4.97
C VAL A 25 3.58 -1.85 3.78
N PRO A 26 4.90 -2.00 3.99
CA PRO A 26 5.87 -2.33 2.95
C PRO A 26 5.64 -3.68 2.28
N GLY A 27 6.21 -3.83 1.09
CA GLY A 27 6.29 -5.08 0.34
C GLY A 27 7.44 -5.99 0.79
N ARG A 28 7.61 -7.10 0.06
CA ARG A 28 8.68 -8.07 0.33
C ARG A 28 10.06 -7.42 0.23
N GLY A 29 10.83 -7.56 1.30
CA GLY A 29 12.20 -7.07 1.38
C GLY A 29 12.39 -5.57 1.49
N GLU A 30 11.32 -4.79 1.43
CA GLU A 30 11.39 -3.35 1.56
C GLU A 30 11.55 -2.91 3.03
N SER A 31 12.31 -1.86 3.21
CA SER A 31 12.45 -1.17 4.49
C SER A 31 11.51 0.02 4.58
N GLN A 32 11.45 0.64 5.75
CA GLN A 32 10.71 1.89 5.94
C GLN A 32 11.31 3.06 5.14
N ALA A 33 12.64 3.09 4.97
CA ALA A 33 13.33 4.13 4.20
C ALA A 33 12.97 4.10 2.71
N THR A 34 12.57 2.95 2.19
CA THR A 34 12.05 2.79 0.82
C THR A 34 10.92 3.78 0.51
N TYR A 35 10.12 4.14 1.53
CA TYR A 35 8.95 5.01 1.39
C TYR A 35 9.19 6.48 1.72
N GLU A 36 10.44 6.91 1.94
CA GLU A 36 10.74 8.30 2.30
C GLU A 36 10.18 9.30 1.29
N ARG A 37 10.38 9.08 -0.02
CA ARG A 37 9.89 9.99 -1.06
C ARG A 37 8.37 10.05 -1.09
N PHE A 38 7.72 8.90 -1.00
CA PHE A 38 6.26 8.81 -0.96
C PHE A 38 5.70 9.49 0.30
N GLY A 39 6.24 9.18 1.48
CA GLY A 39 5.82 9.76 2.74
C GLY A 39 5.97 11.28 2.78
N ARG A 40 7.14 11.80 2.38
CA ARG A 40 7.39 13.25 2.30
C ARG A 40 6.46 13.95 1.32
N ARG A 41 6.11 13.28 0.21
CA ARG A 41 5.20 13.87 -0.79
C ARG A 41 3.81 14.05 -0.23
N LEU A 42 3.22 13.04 0.38
CA LEU A 42 1.90 13.14 1.00
C LEU A 42 1.92 14.09 2.21
N ALA A 43 3.03 14.11 2.96
CA ALA A 43 3.21 15.05 4.06
C ALA A 43 3.22 16.50 3.60
N ALA A 44 3.79 16.81 2.42
CA ALA A 44 3.73 18.16 1.84
C ALA A 44 2.28 18.62 1.55
N ASP A 45 1.38 17.69 1.27
CA ASP A 45 -0.07 17.93 1.13
C ASP A 45 -0.83 17.81 2.47
N SER A 46 -0.10 17.94 3.60
CA SER A 46 -0.61 17.94 4.97
C SER A 46 -1.25 16.63 5.44
N TYR A 47 -0.91 15.50 4.85
CA TYR A 47 -1.24 14.17 5.39
C TYR A 47 -0.17 13.73 6.38
N ARG A 48 -0.59 13.12 7.50
CA ARG A 48 0.35 12.42 8.35
C ARG A 48 0.58 11.03 7.79
N VAL A 49 1.82 10.68 7.48
CA VAL A 49 2.19 9.37 6.96
C VAL A 49 3.04 8.63 7.98
N ARG A 50 2.67 7.40 8.27
CA ARG A 50 3.42 6.50 9.15
C ARG A 50 3.74 5.22 8.41
N VAL A 51 5.02 4.89 8.28
CA VAL A 51 5.50 3.67 7.65
C VAL A 51 5.79 2.62 8.73
N LEU A 52 5.15 1.47 8.60
CA LEU A 52 5.29 0.34 9.49
C LEU A 52 6.44 -0.58 9.03
N PRO A 53 6.95 -1.46 9.90
CA PRO A 53 7.74 -2.60 9.45
C PRO A 53 6.93 -3.49 8.50
N GLY A 54 7.59 -4.14 7.57
CA GLY A 54 6.96 -5.10 6.65
C GLY A 54 6.27 -6.25 7.40
N PRO A 55 5.14 -6.78 6.88
CA PRO A 55 4.42 -7.87 7.53
C PRO A 55 5.20 -9.18 7.39
N VAL A 56 5.22 -9.99 8.45
CA VAL A 56 5.75 -11.36 8.41
C VAL A 56 4.58 -12.30 8.10
N ILE A 57 4.54 -12.83 6.88
CA ILE A 57 3.50 -13.76 6.44
C ILE A 57 4.04 -15.17 6.44
N ALA A 58 3.50 -16.02 7.31
CA ALA A 58 3.81 -17.44 7.36
C ALA A 58 2.74 -18.24 6.59
N GLU A 59 3.14 -19.02 5.58
CA GLU A 59 2.21 -19.82 4.77
C GLU A 59 1.42 -20.82 5.62
N ALA A 60 2.07 -21.41 6.62
CA ALA A 60 1.45 -22.38 7.52
C ALA A 60 0.52 -21.76 8.58
N ASP A 61 0.58 -20.42 8.77
CA ASP A 61 -0.20 -19.68 9.78
C ASP A 61 -0.63 -18.33 9.23
N LEU A 62 -1.51 -18.33 8.23
CA LEU A 62 -2.02 -17.12 7.62
C LEU A 62 -2.87 -16.31 8.61
N VAL A 63 -3.73 -16.99 9.39
CA VAL A 63 -4.61 -16.31 10.36
C VAL A 63 -3.77 -15.58 11.41
N GLY A 64 -2.82 -16.24 12.06
CA GLY A 64 -1.94 -15.59 13.03
C GLY A 64 -1.05 -14.52 12.41
N SER A 65 -0.70 -14.62 11.11
CA SER A 65 0.03 -13.57 10.39
C SER A 65 -0.82 -12.31 10.24
N LEU A 66 -2.10 -12.45 9.87
CA LEU A 66 -3.03 -11.33 9.75
C LEU A 66 -3.39 -10.72 11.11
N GLU A 67 -3.51 -11.53 12.16
CA GLU A 67 -3.71 -11.05 13.54
C GLU A 67 -2.51 -10.21 14.02
N ARG A 68 -1.28 -10.65 13.73
CA ARG A 68 -0.07 -9.86 14.02
C ARG A 68 -0.05 -8.54 13.27
N LEU A 69 -0.44 -8.52 12.00
CA LEU A 69 -0.59 -7.28 11.23
C LEU A 69 -1.65 -6.37 11.83
N ALA A 70 -2.81 -6.91 12.24
CA ALA A 70 -3.86 -6.13 12.91
C ALA A 70 -3.35 -5.50 14.21
N ALA A 71 -2.62 -6.26 15.02
CA ALA A 71 -2.01 -5.75 16.25
C ALA A 71 -0.96 -4.65 15.97
N GLN A 72 -0.16 -4.81 14.91
CA GLN A 72 0.82 -3.82 14.46
C GLN A 72 0.13 -2.52 14.02
N LEU A 73 -0.95 -2.60 13.25
CA LEU A 73 -1.77 -1.45 12.85
C LEU A 73 -2.41 -0.76 14.06
N ALA A 74 -2.96 -1.53 15.00
CA ALA A 74 -3.54 -0.99 16.24
C ALA A 74 -2.48 -0.26 17.07
N GLY A 75 -1.29 -0.83 17.21
CA GLY A 75 -0.15 -0.19 17.87
C GLY A 75 0.29 1.09 17.19
N ALA A 76 0.32 1.08 15.84
CA ALA A 76 0.65 2.26 15.05
C ALA A 76 -0.37 3.38 15.24
N VAL A 77 -1.65 3.08 15.32
CA VAL A 77 -2.72 4.05 15.60
C VAL A 77 -2.59 4.60 17.02
N ALA A 78 -2.42 3.73 18.02
CA ALA A 78 -2.25 4.15 19.42
C ALA A 78 -1.04 5.06 19.62
N GLY A 79 0.04 4.86 18.88
CA GLY A 79 1.25 5.68 18.92
C GLY A 79 1.12 7.06 18.24
N ILE A 80 -0.04 7.42 17.67
CA ILE A 80 -0.23 8.73 17.03
C ILE A 80 -0.40 9.86 18.06
N GLY A 81 -0.90 9.54 19.22
CA GLY A 81 -1.14 10.48 20.31
C GLY A 81 -2.54 10.33 20.90
N ILE A 82 -2.84 11.13 21.92
CA ILE A 82 -4.07 11.02 22.71
C ILE A 82 -5.34 11.28 21.86
N ASP A 83 -5.23 12.12 20.85
CA ASP A 83 -6.37 12.47 19.98
C ASP A 83 -6.61 11.42 18.89
N GLY A 84 -5.75 10.41 18.79
CA GLY A 84 -5.81 9.38 17.76
C GLY A 84 -5.50 9.89 16.34
N PRO A 85 -5.82 9.07 15.30
CA PRO A 85 -5.56 9.42 13.91
C PRO A 85 -6.56 10.48 13.41
N VAL A 86 -6.07 11.47 12.69
CA VAL A 86 -6.93 12.38 11.92
C VAL A 86 -7.56 11.59 10.77
N ARG A 87 -8.87 11.65 10.65
CA ARG A 87 -9.62 10.99 9.57
C ARG A 87 -9.59 11.82 8.27
N PRO A 88 -9.60 11.19 7.07
CA PRO A 88 -9.66 9.74 6.87
C PRO A 88 -8.38 9.03 7.29
N LEU A 89 -8.53 7.84 7.88
CA LEU A 89 -7.45 6.87 8.07
C LEU A 89 -7.41 5.95 6.85
N VAL A 90 -6.28 5.94 6.13
CA VAL A 90 -6.10 5.16 4.92
C VAL A 90 -4.92 4.20 5.10
N LEU A 91 -5.11 2.95 4.71
CA LEU A 91 -4.04 1.97 4.68
C LEU A 91 -3.50 1.86 3.26
N VAL A 92 -2.18 1.99 3.13
CA VAL A 92 -1.45 1.84 1.87
C VAL A 92 -0.58 0.61 1.98
N GLY A 93 -0.74 -0.34 1.09
CA GLY A 93 0.12 -1.52 1.00
C GLY A 93 0.84 -1.58 -0.33
N SER A 94 2.04 -2.14 -0.32
CA SER A 94 2.80 -2.49 -1.52
C SER A 94 3.03 -3.99 -1.57
N ASP A 95 2.99 -4.61 -2.75
CA ASP A 95 3.30 -6.03 -2.98
C ASP A 95 2.59 -6.97 -1.97
N ALA A 96 3.32 -7.78 -1.22
CA ALA A 96 2.76 -8.65 -0.17
C ALA A 96 2.06 -7.86 0.94
N GLY A 97 2.49 -6.62 1.22
CA GLY A 97 1.80 -5.71 2.14
C GLY A 97 0.40 -5.33 1.63
N ALA A 98 0.26 -5.11 0.31
CA ALA A 98 -1.05 -4.86 -0.31
C ALA A 98 -1.95 -6.09 -0.19
N ALA A 99 -1.43 -7.28 -0.49
CA ALA A 99 -2.17 -8.54 -0.35
C ALA A 99 -2.61 -8.78 1.11
N ALA A 100 -1.72 -8.52 2.08
CA ALA A 100 -2.00 -8.68 3.49
C ALA A 100 -3.09 -7.72 3.99
N LEU A 101 -3.06 -6.45 3.56
CA LEU A 101 -4.10 -5.48 3.93
C LEU A 101 -5.46 -5.85 3.31
N ALA A 102 -5.50 -6.22 2.03
CA ALA A 102 -6.73 -6.64 1.37
C ALA A 102 -7.34 -7.87 2.06
N ALA A 103 -6.53 -8.89 2.35
CA ALA A 103 -6.96 -10.10 3.04
C ALA A 103 -7.43 -9.82 4.47
N LEU A 104 -6.69 -8.98 5.23
CA LEU A 104 -7.04 -8.60 6.59
C LEU A 104 -8.39 -7.89 6.65
N VAL A 105 -8.62 -6.91 5.79
CA VAL A 105 -9.88 -6.17 5.74
C VAL A 105 -11.03 -7.10 5.32
N ALA A 106 -10.83 -7.95 4.30
CA ALA A 106 -11.83 -8.92 3.89
C ALA A 106 -12.20 -9.90 5.02
N GLN A 107 -11.22 -10.42 5.75
CA GLN A 107 -11.45 -11.30 6.90
C GLN A 107 -12.19 -10.58 8.03
N SER A 108 -11.83 -9.33 8.31
CA SER A 108 -12.43 -8.55 9.40
C SER A 108 -13.89 -8.16 9.15
N VAL A 109 -14.31 -8.06 7.88
CA VAL A 109 -15.74 -7.87 7.52
C VAL A 109 -16.57 -9.10 7.89
N THR A 110 -16.00 -10.30 7.75
CA THR A 110 -16.70 -11.56 8.03
C THR A 110 -16.67 -11.95 9.52
N GLN A 111 -15.75 -11.37 10.29
CA GLN A 111 -15.63 -11.57 11.72
C GLN A 111 -16.23 -10.39 12.50
N SER A 112 -16.85 -10.67 13.65
CA SER A 112 -17.44 -9.62 14.48
C SER A 112 -16.36 -8.63 14.95
N GLY A 113 -16.50 -7.34 14.61
CA GLY A 113 -15.68 -6.25 15.14
C GLY A 113 -14.80 -5.49 14.14
N GLY A 114 -14.82 -5.82 12.85
CA GLY A 114 -13.99 -5.14 11.85
C GLY A 114 -14.08 -3.60 11.90
N PRO A 115 -15.26 -2.99 11.68
CA PRO A 115 -15.43 -1.53 11.70
C PRO A 115 -15.17 -0.87 13.06
N ASP A 116 -15.25 -1.61 14.16
CA ASP A 116 -15.04 -1.10 15.53
C ASP A 116 -13.57 -1.13 15.96
N THR A 117 -12.66 -1.64 15.11
CA THR A 117 -11.23 -1.66 15.44
C THR A 117 -10.60 -0.26 15.26
N PRO A 118 -9.64 0.12 16.13
CA PRO A 118 -9.01 1.45 16.04
C PRO A 118 -8.34 1.72 14.70
N TRP A 119 -7.87 0.66 14.01
CA TRP A 119 -7.15 0.73 12.72
C TRP A 119 -8.08 0.59 11.51
N TRP A 120 -9.40 0.45 11.70
CA TRP A 120 -10.31 0.29 10.55
C TRP A 120 -10.22 1.47 9.59
N PRO A 121 -9.90 1.21 8.29
CA PRO A 121 -9.67 2.28 7.33
C PRO A 121 -10.97 2.82 6.72
N GLN A 122 -10.93 4.08 6.29
CA GLN A 122 -11.93 4.63 5.37
C GLN A 122 -11.62 4.29 3.91
N ALA A 123 -10.40 3.88 3.61
CA ALA A 123 -10.02 3.41 2.26
C ALA A 123 -8.72 2.61 2.28
N LEU A 124 -8.50 1.85 1.21
CA LEU A 124 -7.25 1.16 0.91
C LEU A 124 -6.59 1.74 -0.34
N VAL A 125 -5.26 1.79 -0.35
CA VAL A 125 -4.45 1.93 -1.55
C VAL A 125 -3.59 0.68 -1.68
N LEU A 126 -3.84 -0.12 -2.70
CA LEU A 126 -3.18 -1.39 -2.96
C LEU A 126 -2.26 -1.25 -4.16
N ALA A 127 -0.96 -1.06 -3.89
CA ALA A 127 0.04 -0.86 -4.92
C ALA A 127 0.77 -2.18 -5.22
N ALA A 128 0.97 -2.46 -6.51
CA ALA A 128 1.71 -3.63 -6.97
C ALA A 128 1.20 -4.95 -6.36
N LEU A 129 -0.12 -5.12 -6.23
CA LEU A 129 -0.69 -6.39 -5.75
C LEU A 129 -0.20 -7.53 -6.65
N PRO A 130 0.57 -8.51 -6.12
CA PRO A 130 1.21 -9.53 -6.95
C PRO A 130 0.21 -10.55 -7.48
N GLY A 131 0.49 -11.10 -8.66
CA GLY A 131 -0.24 -12.23 -9.21
C GLY A 131 0.21 -13.57 -8.60
N TYR A 132 -0.37 -14.65 -9.11
CA TYR A 132 -0.10 -16.01 -8.65
C TYR A 132 1.22 -16.60 -9.18
N ALA A 133 1.79 -15.99 -10.22
CA ALA A 133 3.01 -16.48 -10.83
C ALA A 133 4.24 -15.92 -10.12
N ALA A 134 5.21 -16.79 -9.82
CA ALA A 134 6.52 -16.35 -9.38
C ALA A 134 7.40 -15.98 -10.58
N ARG A 135 8.23 -14.96 -10.40
CA ARG A 135 9.36 -14.72 -11.28
C ARG A 135 10.64 -14.91 -10.47
N GLN A 136 11.51 -15.79 -10.94
CA GLN A 136 12.82 -15.92 -10.34
C GLN A 136 13.73 -14.82 -10.85
N ALA A 137 14.30 -14.03 -9.94
CA ALA A 137 15.44 -13.18 -10.19
C ALA A 137 16.68 -13.93 -9.68
N GLY A 138 17.66 -14.17 -10.53
CA GLY A 138 18.87 -14.92 -10.18
C GLY A 138 19.91 -14.08 -9.46
N SER A 139 19.84 -12.75 -9.62
CA SER A 139 20.78 -11.79 -9.05
C SER A 139 20.05 -10.58 -8.47
N TRP A 140 20.77 -9.78 -7.68
CA TRP A 140 20.24 -8.51 -7.16
C TRP A 140 19.91 -7.52 -8.26
N ASP A 141 20.73 -7.45 -9.30
CA ASP A 141 20.47 -6.54 -10.44
C ASP A 141 19.20 -6.94 -11.20
N GLU A 142 18.95 -8.24 -11.40
CA GLU A 142 17.70 -8.74 -12.00
C GLU A 142 16.49 -8.45 -11.08
N GLU A 143 16.63 -8.53 -9.77
CA GLU A 143 15.57 -8.12 -8.85
C GLU A 143 15.30 -6.61 -8.94
N LEU A 144 16.35 -5.80 -9.01
CA LEU A 144 16.22 -4.35 -9.20
C LEU A 144 15.52 -3.99 -10.52
N ASP A 145 15.77 -4.75 -11.60
CA ASP A 145 15.09 -4.56 -12.89
C ASP A 145 13.60 -4.89 -12.83
N VAL A 146 13.21 -5.84 -11.97
CA VAL A 146 11.80 -6.13 -11.68
C VAL A 146 11.19 -5.01 -10.85
N ARG A 147 11.91 -4.52 -9.83
CA ARG A 147 11.40 -3.52 -8.91
C ARG A 147 11.20 -2.16 -9.56
N THR A 148 12.24 -1.66 -10.24
CA THR A 148 12.23 -0.26 -10.67
C THR A 148 13.32 0.07 -11.72
N HIS A 149 13.01 1.00 -12.61
CA HIS A 149 14.00 1.66 -13.47
C HIS A 149 14.42 3.04 -12.95
N CYS A 150 13.93 3.48 -11.80
CA CYS A 150 14.36 4.74 -11.17
C CYS A 150 15.73 4.58 -10.52
N SER A 151 16.77 5.24 -11.06
CA SER A 151 18.13 5.15 -10.53
C SER A 151 18.24 5.57 -9.05
N VAL A 152 17.46 6.57 -8.62
CA VAL A 152 17.42 7.01 -7.23
C VAL A 152 16.83 5.93 -6.33
N HIS A 153 15.75 5.27 -6.77
CA HIS A 153 15.13 4.19 -6.00
C HIS A 153 16.03 2.96 -5.93
N ARG A 154 16.70 2.61 -7.04
CA ARG A 154 17.72 1.55 -7.05
C ARG A 154 18.83 1.84 -6.04
N GLY A 155 19.28 3.09 -5.93
CA GLY A 155 20.26 3.52 -4.93
C GLY A 155 19.73 3.29 -3.51
N VAL A 156 18.50 3.76 -3.19
CA VAL A 156 17.89 3.55 -1.87
C VAL A 156 17.83 2.06 -1.52
N LEU A 157 17.37 1.21 -2.44
CA LEU A 157 17.29 -0.23 -2.21
C LEU A 157 18.66 -0.89 -2.02
N SER A 158 19.70 -0.39 -2.71
CA SER A 158 21.02 -0.99 -2.67
C SER A 158 21.87 -0.53 -1.47
N ASP A 159 21.65 0.71 -1.01
CA ASP A 159 22.44 1.32 0.07
C ASP A 159 21.85 1.05 1.46
N ASP A 160 20.57 0.67 1.54
CA ASP A 160 19.90 0.39 2.81
C ASP A 160 20.15 -1.05 3.28
N GLU A 161 20.85 -1.16 4.43
CA GLU A 161 21.17 -2.45 5.05
C GLU A 161 19.94 -3.25 5.55
N PHE A 162 18.79 -2.58 5.72
CA PHE A 162 17.55 -3.23 6.14
C PHE A 162 16.75 -3.81 4.99
N VAL A 163 17.11 -3.51 3.74
CA VAL A 163 16.51 -4.13 2.55
C VAL A 163 16.95 -5.59 2.43
N GLN A 164 15.97 -6.49 2.34
CA GLN A 164 16.21 -7.91 2.21
C GLN A 164 16.21 -8.31 0.73
N ARG A 165 17.39 -8.45 0.16
CA ARG A 165 17.60 -8.83 -1.25
C ARG A 165 17.15 -10.25 -1.53
N GLY A 166 16.68 -10.52 -2.73
CA GLY A 166 16.25 -11.85 -3.18
C GLY A 166 14.82 -12.22 -2.80
N THR A 167 14.12 -11.35 -2.05
CA THR A 167 12.80 -11.68 -1.51
C THR A 167 11.67 -11.68 -2.53
N LEU A 168 11.80 -10.96 -3.66
CA LEU A 168 10.82 -11.01 -4.73
C LEU A 168 10.73 -12.37 -5.42
N SER A 169 11.78 -13.19 -5.32
CA SER A 169 11.76 -14.56 -5.84
C SER A 169 10.92 -15.53 -4.99
N ALA A 170 10.61 -15.16 -3.74
CA ALA A 170 9.74 -15.95 -2.89
C ALA A 170 8.28 -15.82 -3.35
N LEU A 171 7.57 -16.94 -3.37
CA LEU A 171 6.13 -16.93 -3.64
C LEU A 171 5.37 -16.23 -2.51
N VAL A 172 4.42 -15.41 -2.88
CA VAL A 172 3.39 -14.97 -1.92
C VAL A 172 2.45 -16.14 -1.68
N PRO A 173 2.12 -16.47 -0.42
CA PRO A 173 1.24 -17.61 -0.12
C PRO A 173 -0.07 -17.53 -0.91
N ARG A 174 -0.42 -18.65 -1.57
CA ARG A 174 -1.63 -18.69 -2.41
C ARG A 174 -2.90 -18.32 -1.63
N ALA A 175 -3.02 -18.82 -0.40
CA ALA A 175 -4.18 -18.51 0.44
C ALA A 175 -4.30 -17.01 0.75
N LEU A 176 -3.18 -16.29 0.84
CA LEU A 176 -3.18 -14.84 1.01
C LEU A 176 -3.70 -14.13 -0.25
N LEU A 177 -3.24 -14.57 -1.43
CA LEU A 177 -3.70 -14.02 -2.71
C LEU A 177 -5.18 -14.32 -2.95
N ASP A 178 -5.62 -15.56 -2.67
CA ASP A 178 -7.03 -15.96 -2.79
C ASP A 178 -7.92 -15.08 -1.90
N ALA A 179 -7.49 -14.78 -0.67
CA ALA A 179 -8.21 -13.88 0.23
C ALA A 179 -8.20 -12.41 -0.25
N ALA A 180 -7.09 -11.94 -0.79
CA ALA A 180 -6.95 -10.58 -1.30
C ALA A 180 -7.80 -10.35 -2.57
N TYR A 181 -7.69 -11.22 -3.56
CA TYR A 181 -8.44 -11.13 -4.82
C TYR A 181 -9.93 -11.47 -4.67
N GLY A 182 -10.27 -12.31 -3.70
CA GLY A 182 -11.64 -12.65 -3.36
C GLY A 182 -12.33 -11.68 -2.42
N SER A 183 -11.69 -10.55 -2.08
CA SER A 183 -12.27 -9.56 -1.18
C SER A 183 -13.57 -8.97 -1.74
N THR A 184 -14.57 -8.86 -0.88
CA THR A 184 -15.85 -8.18 -1.14
C THR A 184 -16.07 -7.01 -0.17
N ALA A 185 -15.00 -6.54 0.46
CA ALA A 185 -15.07 -5.48 1.47
C ALA A 185 -15.63 -4.19 0.88
N ASP A 186 -16.64 -3.64 1.56
CA ASP A 186 -17.25 -2.35 1.22
C ASP A 186 -16.42 -1.20 1.81
N VAL A 187 -15.15 -1.15 1.41
CA VAL A 187 -14.21 -0.09 1.73
C VAL A 187 -13.65 0.42 0.42
N PRO A 188 -13.70 1.72 0.13
CA PRO A 188 -13.13 2.28 -1.09
C PRO A 188 -11.68 1.86 -1.32
N GLN A 189 -11.36 1.41 -2.55
CA GLN A 189 -10.04 0.87 -2.88
C GLN A 189 -9.47 1.52 -4.13
N LEU A 190 -8.24 2.01 -4.03
CA LEU A 190 -7.43 2.42 -5.17
C LEU A 190 -6.37 1.34 -5.43
N LEU A 191 -6.48 0.63 -6.56
CA LEU A 191 -5.50 -0.35 -7.00
C LEU A 191 -4.54 0.33 -7.98
N LEU A 192 -3.24 0.23 -7.71
CA LEU A 192 -2.18 0.83 -8.54
C LEU A 192 -1.27 -0.28 -9.08
N VAL A 193 -1.10 -0.34 -10.39
CA VAL A 193 -0.24 -1.35 -11.03
C VAL A 193 0.58 -0.72 -12.16
N GLY A 194 1.85 -1.09 -12.26
CA GLY A 194 2.69 -0.76 -13.41
C GLY A 194 2.32 -1.60 -14.63
N ASP A 195 2.31 -1.01 -15.83
CA ASP A 195 2.08 -1.81 -17.06
C ASP A 195 3.30 -2.64 -17.47
N ALA A 196 4.49 -2.30 -16.93
CA ALA A 196 5.72 -3.05 -17.08
C ALA A 196 6.04 -3.96 -15.88
N ASP A 197 5.12 -4.09 -14.89
CA ASP A 197 5.29 -4.96 -13.74
C ASP A 197 5.15 -6.45 -14.14
N PRO A 198 6.23 -7.23 -14.10
CA PRO A 198 6.19 -8.64 -14.51
C PRO A 198 5.60 -9.58 -13.45
N LEU A 199 5.33 -9.08 -12.23
CA LEU A 199 4.73 -9.84 -11.14
C LEU A 199 3.21 -9.65 -11.07
N ALA A 200 2.67 -8.65 -11.77
CA ALA A 200 1.25 -8.35 -11.75
C ALA A 200 0.43 -9.31 -12.65
N ASP A 201 -0.71 -9.75 -12.15
CA ASP A 201 -1.77 -10.34 -12.96
C ASP A 201 -2.85 -9.28 -13.23
N ARG A 202 -2.71 -8.55 -14.34
CA ARG A 202 -3.62 -7.45 -14.67
C ARG A 202 -5.04 -7.91 -14.97
N ASP A 203 -5.22 -9.12 -15.45
CA ASP A 203 -6.56 -9.68 -15.69
C ASP A 203 -7.24 -9.99 -14.36
N ALA A 204 -6.54 -10.62 -13.43
CA ALA A 204 -7.03 -10.85 -12.08
C ALA A 204 -7.33 -9.54 -11.35
N LEU A 205 -6.44 -8.53 -11.43
CA LEU A 205 -6.68 -7.19 -10.87
C LEU A 205 -7.92 -6.52 -11.47
N THR A 206 -8.12 -6.64 -12.78
CA THR A 206 -9.30 -6.09 -13.46
C THR A 206 -10.58 -6.77 -12.99
N GLN A 207 -10.56 -8.09 -12.81
CA GLN A 207 -11.70 -8.85 -12.29
C GLN A 207 -12.00 -8.47 -10.84
N ALA A 208 -10.98 -8.40 -9.99
CA ALA A 208 -11.13 -7.99 -8.59
C ALA A 208 -11.71 -6.57 -8.48
N ALA A 209 -11.17 -5.61 -9.24
CA ALA A 209 -11.67 -4.24 -9.23
C ALA A 209 -13.13 -4.12 -9.66
N LYS A 210 -13.59 -4.97 -10.62
CA LYS A 210 -15.00 -5.01 -11.04
C LYS A 210 -15.92 -5.67 -10.02
N ALA A 211 -15.39 -6.58 -9.20
CA ALA A 211 -16.17 -7.30 -8.18
C ALA A 211 -16.35 -6.46 -6.90
N LEU A 212 -15.45 -5.51 -6.63
CA LEU A 212 -15.51 -4.66 -5.45
C LEU A 212 -16.57 -3.56 -5.60
N PRO A 213 -17.31 -3.23 -4.53
CA PRO A 213 -18.36 -2.22 -4.55
C PRO A 213 -17.87 -0.81 -4.90
N ALA A 214 -16.65 -0.46 -4.44
CA ALA A 214 -16.05 0.86 -4.63
C ALA A 214 -14.55 0.72 -4.89
N ALA A 215 -14.17 0.43 -6.14
CA ALA A 215 -12.77 0.29 -6.52
C ALA A 215 -12.44 1.07 -7.80
N ARG A 216 -11.22 1.59 -7.83
CA ARG A 216 -10.60 2.20 -9.00
C ARG A 216 -9.29 1.47 -9.29
N LEU A 217 -9.13 0.93 -10.49
CA LEU A 217 -7.88 0.39 -10.98
C LEU A 217 -7.18 1.42 -11.85
N VAL A 218 -5.95 1.77 -11.49
CA VAL A 218 -5.09 2.68 -12.23
C VAL A 218 -3.86 1.94 -12.73
N VAL A 219 -3.66 1.96 -14.04
CA VAL A 219 -2.49 1.41 -14.70
C VAL A 219 -1.49 2.53 -14.96
N VAL A 220 -0.30 2.42 -14.38
CA VAL A 220 0.76 3.41 -14.50
C VAL A 220 1.71 3.02 -15.64
N ARG A 221 1.71 3.83 -16.71
CA ARG A 221 2.49 3.55 -17.92
C ARG A 221 3.98 3.60 -17.67
N GLY A 222 4.70 2.58 -18.10
CA GLY A 222 6.15 2.43 -17.95
C GLY A 222 6.62 2.21 -16.53
N ALA A 223 5.72 1.99 -15.57
CA ALA A 223 6.10 1.67 -14.20
C ALA A 223 6.29 0.16 -14.02
N HIS A 224 7.27 -0.17 -13.18
CA HIS A 224 7.61 -1.52 -12.75
C HIS A 224 6.91 -1.85 -11.43
N HIS A 225 7.40 -2.90 -10.75
CA HIS A 225 6.75 -3.44 -9.56
C HIS A 225 6.64 -2.41 -8.41
N ASP A 226 7.70 -1.71 -8.07
CA ASP A 226 7.69 -0.72 -6.98
C ASP A 226 6.99 0.59 -7.42
N VAL A 227 5.75 0.50 -7.89
CA VAL A 227 4.98 1.56 -8.55
C VAL A 227 4.91 2.87 -7.77
N LEU A 228 4.92 2.83 -6.44
CA LEU A 228 4.93 4.03 -5.58
C LEU A 228 6.25 4.81 -5.67
N ASN A 229 7.34 4.14 -6.05
CA ASN A 229 8.69 4.66 -5.99
C ASN A 229 9.44 4.65 -7.33
N ASP A 230 8.83 4.18 -8.41
CA ASP A 230 9.44 4.13 -9.74
C ASP A 230 9.53 5.53 -10.39
N LEU A 231 9.88 5.60 -11.65
CA LEU A 231 10.05 6.84 -12.42
C LEU A 231 8.83 7.77 -12.35
N GLN A 232 7.63 7.18 -12.30
CA GLN A 232 6.35 7.89 -12.27
C GLN A 232 5.89 8.26 -10.85
N HIS A 233 6.71 8.09 -9.82
CA HIS A 233 6.35 8.27 -8.41
C HIS A 233 5.62 9.60 -8.11
N ARG A 234 5.89 10.67 -8.88
CA ARG A 234 5.22 11.96 -8.69
C ARG A 234 3.76 11.92 -9.14
N SER A 235 3.51 11.33 -10.31
CA SER A 235 2.15 11.15 -10.85
C SER A 235 1.34 10.18 -10.00
N VAL A 236 1.99 9.11 -9.53
CA VAL A 236 1.36 8.13 -8.63
C VAL A 236 0.99 8.77 -7.30
N ALA A 237 1.88 9.56 -6.69
CA ALA A 237 1.56 10.27 -5.46
C ALA A 237 0.43 11.30 -5.68
N ALA A 238 0.39 11.99 -6.83
CA ALA A 238 -0.70 12.89 -7.16
C ALA A 238 -2.05 12.16 -7.31
N GLU A 239 -2.08 10.97 -7.92
CA GLU A 239 -3.28 10.13 -8.01
C GLU A 239 -3.75 9.69 -6.61
N VAL A 240 -2.82 9.28 -5.74
CA VAL A 240 -3.14 8.95 -4.35
C VAL A 240 -3.73 10.17 -3.62
N VAL A 241 -3.11 11.36 -3.74
CA VAL A 241 -3.64 12.59 -3.13
C VAL A 241 -5.03 12.92 -3.69
N THR A 242 -5.23 12.80 -5.00
CA THR A 242 -6.55 13.01 -5.62
C THR A 242 -7.61 12.07 -5.04
N PHE A 243 -7.26 10.80 -4.84
CA PHE A 243 -8.14 9.82 -4.20
C PHE A 243 -8.45 10.19 -2.75
N LEU A 244 -7.43 10.59 -1.97
CA LEU A 244 -7.60 11.04 -0.58
C LEU A 244 -8.50 12.28 -0.47
N GLU A 245 -8.37 13.22 -1.40
CA GLU A 245 -9.24 14.41 -1.45
C GLU A 245 -10.67 14.06 -1.85
N ALA A 246 -10.87 13.11 -2.76
CA ALA A 246 -12.20 12.61 -3.12
C ALA A 246 -12.90 11.97 -1.90
N LEU A 247 -12.18 11.18 -1.09
CA LEU A 247 -12.70 10.62 0.16
C LEU A 247 -13.15 11.69 1.16
N ARG A 248 -12.52 12.86 1.17
CA ARG A 248 -12.85 13.96 2.09
C ARG A 248 -14.05 14.78 1.63
N ASN A 249 -14.32 14.80 0.34
CA ASN A 249 -15.38 15.61 -0.25
C ASN A 249 -16.73 14.91 -0.36
N GLU A 250 -16.79 13.64 -0.02
CA GLU A 250 -17.99 12.79 0.04
C GLU A 250 -19.18 13.12 -0.89
N PRO A 251 -20.05 12.13 -1.15
CA PRO A 251 -20.01 10.68 -0.87
C PRO A 251 -19.72 9.81 -2.11
N SER A 252 -19.52 10.40 -3.31
CA SER A 252 -19.56 9.66 -4.58
C SER A 252 -18.20 9.12 -5.03
N LEU A 253 -17.08 9.49 -4.37
CA LEU A 253 -15.72 9.19 -4.83
C LEU A 253 -15.44 9.64 -6.28
N GLU A 254 -16.24 10.54 -6.81
CA GLU A 254 -16.04 11.09 -8.14
C GLU A 254 -14.72 11.88 -8.18
N PRO A 255 -13.96 11.78 -9.27
CA PRO A 255 -12.78 12.62 -9.44
C PRO A 255 -13.15 14.09 -9.34
N ILE A 256 -12.46 14.83 -8.46
CA ILE A 256 -12.66 16.28 -8.29
C ILE A 256 -12.31 17.03 -9.57
N VAL A 257 -11.32 16.51 -10.30
CA VAL A 257 -10.89 17.04 -11.59
C VAL A 257 -11.22 16.03 -12.68
N ALA A 258 -12.06 16.40 -13.63
CA ALA A 258 -12.41 15.58 -14.78
C ALA A 258 -11.85 16.22 -16.06
N VAL A 259 -11.41 15.37 -16.99
CA VAL A 259 -10.98 15.83 -18.32
C VAL A 259 -12.22 16.16 -19.15
N GLY A 260 -12.43 17.45 -19.47
CA GLY A 260 -13.56 17.90 -20.28
C GLY A 260 -13.35 17.62 -21.78
N SER A 261 -12.11 17.73 -22.27
CA SER A 261 -11.70 17.37 -23.63
C SER A 261 -10.19 17.18 -23.69
N SER A 262 -9.72 16.37 -24.64
CA SER A 262 -8.29 16.17 -24.91
C SER A 262 -8.07 16.09 -26.43
N ALA A 263 -6.97 16.67 -26.89
CA ALA A 263 -6.53 16.62 -28.28
C ALA A 263 -5.31 15.72 -28.50
N TRP A 264 -4.85 14.97 -27.49
CA TRP A 264 -3.76 13.98 -27.55
C TRP A 264 -4.19 12.66 -26.94
#